data_e042db09ec452706f6c684d94ed17615
#
_entry.id   e042db09ec452706f6c684d94ed17615
#
_cell.length_a   1.000
_cell.length_b   1.000
_cell.length_c   1.000
_cell.angle_alpha   90.00
_cell.angle_beta   90.00
_cell.angle_gamma   90.00
#
_symmetry.space_group_name_H-M   'P 1'
#
loop_
_entity.id
_entity.type
_entity.pdbx_description
1 polymer ?
#
loop_
_entity_poly.entity_id
_entity_poly.type
_entity_poly.pdbx_seq_one_letter_code
_entity_poly.pdbx_strand_id
1 'polypeptide(L)'
;MKTKMEKLSQVKAQLKKEFIGIDEVIDKVIESITSWYLIPEMNDRPVIVNLWGLTGTGKTSLVNRLIELLEINKYLYLDLGKSNSNAFYSNNVVSVALSELNDSEKDVNSYIFVLDEFQNARTLDEKRNEINNPQSRSIWDLLDSGKVSIPSFNKTFSRDYYEALYDIRLLKHEGIKIVNGIVPNEYLDKMDKTTGLFRKFQVNYSEGCKDYTIVSSDVREGLKDVSEELYSEFIKFLYECSDIDDLLNELNRIKDIIDKPRIMDCSRSLIFVLGNLDEAYPMHGDFNPDIDADEYYEMTKKININDIKRCLKSRFRSEQISRLGNNHILYPSLKKDSFQKIIKLILENIKNKYEKRTNLLINFDESIEKLLYSESVYPVQGVRPIFTTVNNIISSKLPETIIKSEIEYKDCVYINCKCGDNLYNDDILIEFEYFDENNNLLGVSTLVQELELGRLRKNKNKDSQVITGVHESGHSIVYTSRTNKSPKSIVSVSSVGGGFITKELEYEEFGNIESLKTEVMVGLAGRCAEEIVFGKDNISFGASNDFQKITDSVSRAFYKYGLYKNLLFWNKGFLEGYPYGIPDR
;
A
#
# COMPACT_ATOMS: atom_id res chain seq x y z
N MET A 1 -27.37 17.17 13.33
CA MET A 1 -25.99 17.70 13.44
C MET A 1 -25.32 17.37 14.76
N LYS A 2 -25.90 17.74 15.93
CA LYS A 2 -25.28 17.49 17.24
C LYS A 2 -24.89 16.01 17.43
N THR A 3 -25.77 15.08 17.16
CA THR A 3 -25.52 13.63 17.24
C THR A 3 -24.39 13.15 16.31
N LYS A 4 -24.30 13.70 15.08
CA LYS A 4 -23.20 13.39 14.15
C LYS A 4 -21.85 13.91 14.67
N MET A 5 -21.81 15.10 15.28
CA MET A 5 -20.59 15.63 15.90
C MET A 5 -20.15 14.83 17.11
N GLU A 6 -21.10 14.40 17.94
CA GLU A 6 -20.82 13.52 19.09
C GLU A 6 -20.26 12.17 18.62
N LYS A 7 -20.82 11.59 17.54
CA LYS A 7 -20.31 10.36 16.91
C LYS A 7 -18.86 10.55 16.42
N LEU A 8 -18.56 11.65 15.70
CA LEU A 8 -17.20 11.95 15.26
C LEU A 8 -16.21 12.07 16.42
N SER A 9 -16.62 12.71 17.54
CA SER A 9 -15.78 12.82 18.72
C SER A 9 -15.50 11.46 19.35
N GLN A 10 -16.51 10.58 19.43
CA GLN A 10 -16.35 9.22 19.93
C GLN A 10 -15.45 8.39 19.03
N VAL A 11 -15.65 8.46 17.69
CA VAL A 11 -14.81 7.79 16.70
C VAL A 11 -13.37 8.26 16.80
N LYS A 12 -13.12 9.57 16.91
CA LYS A 12 -11.79 10.16 17.12
C LYS A 12 -11.10 9.59 18.36
N ALA A 13 -11.81 9.56 19.50
CA ALA A 13 -11.27 9.04 20.75
C ALA A 13 -10.95 7.54 20.65
N GLN A 14 -11.81 6.76 19.98
CA GLN A 14 -11.60 5.33 19.77
C GLN A 14 -10.40 5.07 18.87
N LEU A 15 -10.27 5.81 17.75
CA LEU A 15 -9.13 5.69 16.85
C LEU A 15 -7.79 6.02 17.57
N LYS A 16 -7.74 7.07 18.39
CA LYS A 16 -6.54 7.40 19.16
C LYS A 16 -6.17 6.33 20.18
N LYS A 17 -7.14 5.59 20.69
CA LYS A 17 -6.91 4.46 21.58
C LYS A 17 -6.35 3.23 20.86
N GLU A 18 -6.81 2.99 19.61
CA GLU A 18 -6.43 1.81 18.83
C GLU A 18 -5.15 2.04 18.02
N PHE A 19 -4.89 3.27 17.55
CA PHE A 19 -3.76 3.64 16.69
C PHE A 19 -2.76 4.52 17.45
N ILE A 20 -1.78 3.88 18.04
CA ILE A 20 -0.80 4.52 18.92
C ILE A 20 0.23 5.32 18.11
N GLY A 21 0.50 6.55 18.56
CA GLY A 21 1.59 7.38 18.04
C GLY A 21 1.27 8.19 16.79
N ILE A 22 0.02 8.17 16.31
CA ILE A 22 -0.43 8.94 15.15
C ILE A 22 -1.59 9.88 15.46
N ASP A 23 -1.67 10.39 16.68
CA ASP A 23 -2.76 11.26 17.15
C ASP A 23 -2.96 12.50 16.26
N GLU A 24 -1.89 13.17 15.84
CA GLU A 24 -1.94 14.34 14.96
C GLU A 24 -2.51 13.98 13.57
N VAL A 25 -2.21 12.78 13.07
CA VAL A 25 -2.75 12.28 11.81
C VAL A 25 -4.25 12.06 11.94
N ILE A 26 -4.69 11.40 13.02
CA ILE A 26 -6.11 11.15 13.30
C ILE A 26 -6.86 12.48 13.41
N ASP A 27 -6.29 13.47 14.11
CA ASP A 27 -6.88 14.80 14.24
C ASP A 27 -7.13 15.43 12.88
N LYS A 28 -6.13 15.44 12.00
CA LYS A 28 -6.22 15.98 10.65
C LYS A 28 -7.19 15.21 9.76
N VAL A 29 -7.24 13.87 9.87
CA VAL A 29 -8.20 13.05 9.11
C VAL A 29 -9.64 13.40 9.52
N ILE A 30 -9.93 13.43 10.82
CA ILE A 30 -11.27 13.77 11.34
C ILE A 30 -11.66 15.19 10.94
N GLU A 31 -10.76 16.16 11.08
CA GLU A 31 -11.00 17.54 10.64
C GLU A 31 -11.34 17.60 9.15
N SER A 32 -10.58 16.91 8.32
CA SER A 32 -10.73 16.88 6.86
C SER A 32 -12.06 16.32 6.39
N ILE A 33 -12.63 15.34 7.11
CA ILE A 33 -13.89 14.70 6.74
C ILE A 33 -15.11 15.33 7.41
N THR A 34 -14.93 16.21 8.38
CA THR A 34 -16.02 16.74 9.22
C THR A 34 -17.10 17.43 8.40
N SER A 35 -16.75 18.30 7.47
CA SER A 35 -17.73 19.00 6.63
C SER A 35 -18.52 18.03 5.75
N TRP A 36 -17.83 17.07 5.13
CA TRP A 36 -18.47 16.04 4.32
C TRP A 36 -19.42 15.17 5.13
N TYR A 37 -18.99 14.72 6.33
CA TYR A 37 -19.81 13.84 7.17
C TYR A 37 -21.07 14.54 7.70
N LEU A 38 -20.97 15.83 8.01
CA LEU A 38 -22.09 16.61 8.54
C LEU A 38 -23.10 16.95 7.46
N ILE A 39 -22.64 17.47 6.32
CA ILE A 39 -23.49 18.04 5.28
C ILE A 39 -22.90 17.70 3.88
N PRO A 40 -23.01 16.43 3.44
CA PRO A 40 -22.46 16.02 2.13
C PRO A 40 -23.15 16.74 0.96
N GLU A 41 -24.40 17.19 1.15
CA GLU A 41 -25.19 17.86 0.12
C GLU A 41 -24.62 19.21 -0.31
N MET A 42 -23.77 19.82 0.50
CA MET A 42 -23.15 21.13 0.21
C MET A 42 -21.89 21.01 -0.66
N ASN A 43 -21.48 19.79 -0.99
CA ASN A 43 -20.29 19.59 -1.81
C ASN A 43 -20.66 19.50 -3.30
N ASP A 44 -20.08 20.39 -4.12
CA ASP A 44 -20.17 20.36 -5.58
C ASP A 44 -19.09 19.49 -6.22
N ARG A 45 -18.08 19.07 -5.45
CA ARG A 45 -16.98 18.20 -5.83
C ARG A 45 -16.63 17.23 -4.70
N PRO A 46 -16.03 16.08 -5.02
CA PRO A 46 -15.60 15.13 -3.99
C PRO A 46 -14.62 15.77 -3.00
N VAL A 47 -14.77 15.38 -1.74
CA VAL A 47 -13.78 15.72 -0.71
C VAL A 47 -12.65 14.71 -0.80
N ILE A 48 -11.42 15.16 -1.08
CA ILE A 48 -10.25 14.32 -1.26
C ILE A 48 -9.36 14.46 -0.02
N VAL A 49 -8.98 13.33 0.57
CA VAL A 49 -8.05 13.22 1.69
C VAL A 49 -6.88 12.33 1.28
N ASN A 50 -5.71 12.93 1.13
CA ASN A 50 -4.52 12.22 0.68
C ASN A 50 -3.66 11.84 1.89
N LEU A 51 -3.37 10.55 2.07
CA LEU A 51 -2.56 9.99 3.13
C LEU A 51 -1.25 9.44 2.56
N TRP A 52 -0.14 10.10 2.88
CA TRP A 52 1.19 9.75 2.40
C TRP A 52 2.06 9.27 3.54
N GLY A 53 2.80 8.20 3.33
CA GLY A 53 3.66 7.65 4.37
C GLY A 53 4.43 6.42 3.92
N LEU A 54 5.35 5.97 4.77
CA LEU A 54 6.07 4.73 4.58
C LEU A 54 5.12 3.53 4.53
N THR A 55 5.55 2.45 3.88
CA THR A 55 4.87 1.17 3.94
C THR A 55 4.74 0.69 5.40
N GLY A 56 3.60 0.10 5.77
CA GLY A 56 3.41 -0.45 7.12
C GLY A 56 3.09 0.56 8.23
N THR A 57 2.80 1.83 7.91
CA THR A 57 2.42 2.85 8.91
C THR A 57 0.94 2.85 9.31
N GLY A 58 0.14 1.90 8.80
CA GLY A 58 -1.26 1.73 9.20
C GLY A 58 -2.28 2.61 8.46
N LYS A 59 -1.92 3.23 7.32
CA LYS A 59 -2.82 4.10 6.53
C LYS A 59 -4.14 3.41 6.18
N THR A 60 -4.05 2.27 5.52
CA THR A 60 -5.21 1.46 5.10
C THR A 60 -6.04 0.98 6.29
N SER A 61 -5.37 0.52 7.35
CA SER A 61 -6.05 0.07 8.58
C SER A 61 -6.82 1.20 9.26
N LEU A 62 -6.24 2.42 9.32
CA LEU A 62 -6.90 3.59 9.89
C LEU A 62 -8.18 3.94 9.13
N VAL A 63 -8.11 3.99 7.78
CA VAL A 63 -9.27 4.34 6.94
C VAL A 63 -10.36 3.27 7.05
N ASN A 64 -10.02 1.99 6.98
CA ASN A 64 -10.98 0.91 7.14
C ASN A 64 -11.67 0.97 8.50
N ARG A 65 -10.89 1.17 9.57
CA ARG A 65 -11.44 1.27 10.92
C ARG A 65 -12.32 2.51 11.12
N LEU A 66 -11.95 3.62 10.49
CA LEU A 66 -12.77 4.83 10.46
C LEU A 66 -14.13 4.58 9.79
N ILE A 67 -14.15 3.91 8.64
CA ILE A 67 -15.39 3.55 7.91
C ILE A 67 -16.28 2.65 8.77
N GLU A 68 -15.70 1.62 9.40
CA GLU A 68 -16.42 0.72 10.33
C GLU A 68 -17.04 1.48 11.49
N LEU A 69 -16.28 2.32 12.19
CA LEU A 69 -16.75 3.09 13.35
C LEU A 69 -17.81 4.13 12.98
N LEU A 70 -17.77 4.67 11.78
CA LEU A 70 -18.81 5.55 11.23
C LEU A 70 -20.03 4.78 10.75
N GLU A 71 -19.99 3.44 10.70
CA GLU A 71 -21.09 2.56 10.25
C GLU A 71 -21.54 2.87 8.82
N ILE A 72 -20.58 3.18 7.92
CA ILE A 72 -20.88 3.53 6.54
C ILE A 72 -20.77 2.28 5.68
N ASN A 73 -21.90 1.87 5.08
CA ASN A 73 -21.98 0.67 4.26
C ASN A 73 -21.68 0.94 2.77
N LYS A 74 -21.73 2.20 2.33
CA LYS A 74 -21.49 2.59 0.94
C LYS A 74 -20.05 3.02 0.73
N TYR A 75 -19.17 2.05 0.53
CA TYR A 75 -17.77 2.33 0.21
C TYR A 75 -17.24 1.38 -0.87
N LEU A 76 -16.31 1.87 -1.64
CA LEU A 76 -15.58 1.12 -2.67
C LEU A 76 -14.10 1.18 -2.38
N TYR A 77 -13.50 0.00 -2.18
CA TYR A 77 -12.07 -0.16 -1.98
C TYR A 77 -11.41 -0.62 -3.29
N LEU A 78 -10.47 0.17 -3.79
CA LEU A 78 -9.76 -0.07 -5.04
C LEU A 78 -8.26 -0.14 -4.76
N ASP A 79 -7.71 -1.35 -4.84
CA ASP A 79 -6.27 -1.59 -4.75
C ASP A 79 -5.64 -1.42 -6.15
N LEU A 80 -4.93 -0.33 -6.35
CA LEU A 80 -4.31 0.03 -7.63
C LEU A 80 -2.98 -0.71 -7.88
N GLY A 81 -2.49 -1.47 -6.88
CA GLY A 81 -1.32 -2.32 -6.98
C GLY A 81 -1.61 -3.68 -7.62
N LYS A 82 -2.86 -4.13 -7.59
CA LYS A 82 -3.26 -5.39 -8.22
C LYS A 82 -3.51 -5.19 -9.71
N SER A 83 -2.64 -5.74 -10.54
CA SER A 83 -2.94 -5.87 -11.97
C SER A 83 -4.10 -6.86 -12.13
N ASN A 84 -5.28 -6.36 -12.47
CA ASN A 84 -6.40 -7.23 -12.88
C ASN A 84 -6.03 -7.92 -14.19
N SER A 85 -5.42 -9.11 -14.11
CA SER A 85 -5.07 -9.96 -15.26
C SER A 85 -6.30 -10.38 -16.09
N ASN A 86 -7.50 -10.21 -15.54
CA ASN A 86 -8.77 -10.49 -16.22
C ASN A 86 -9.37 -9.27 -16.94
N ALA A 87 -8.74 -8.10 -16.89
CA ALA A 87 -9.23 -6.87 -17.53
C ALA A 87 -8.82 -6.75 -19.01
N PHE A 88 -8.95 -7.83 -19.80
CA PHE A 88 -8.68 -7.77 -21.23
C PHE A 88 -9.60 -6.80 -22.00
N TYR A 89 -10.69 -6.32 -21.40
CA TYR A 89 -11.70 -5.51 -22.10
C TYR A 89 -12.22 -4.27 -21.36
N SER A 90 -11.76 -3.91 -20.15
CA SER A 90 -12.22 -2.67 -19.51
C SER A 90 -11.08 -1.83 -18.98
N ASN A 91 -10.96 -0.71 -19.62
CA ASN A 91 -9.86 0.24 -19.45
C ASN A 91 -9.98 1.18 -18.24
N ASN A 92 -10.95 0.97 -17.31
CA ASN A 92 -11.23 1.93 -16.26
C ASN A 92 -11.66 1.25 -14.95
N VAL A 93 -10.76 1.18 -13.97
CA VAL A 93 -10.98 0.47 -12.69
C VAL A 93 -12.20 1.01 -11.92
N VAL A 94 -12.34 2.33 -11.83
CA VAL A 94 -13.46 2.97 -11.12
C VAL A 94 -14.77 2.75 -11.87
N SER A 95 -14.77 2.92 -13.19
CA SER A 95 -15.99 2.73 -14.01
C SER A 95 -16.54 1.29 -13.92
N VAL A 96 -15.63 0.31 -13.84
CA VAL A 96 -16.03 -1.10 -13.68
C VAL A 96 -16.63 -1.35 -12.30
N ALA A 97 -15.95 -0.90 -11.25
CA ALA A 97 -16.46 -1.06 -9.88
C ALA A 97 -17.83 -0.40 -9.70
N LEU A 98 -18.03 0.78 -10.29
CA LEU A 98 -19.32 1.48 -10.26
C LEU A 98 -20.40 0.78 -11.10
N SER A 99 -20.02 0.14 -12.22
CA SER A 99 -20.99 -0.58 -13.05
C SER A 99 -21.52 -1.86 -12.40
N GLU A 100 -20.78 -2.43 -11.45
CA GLU A 100 -21.15 -3.64 -10.70
C GLU A 100 -22.12 -3.34 -9.53
N LEU A 101 -22.33 -2.06 -9.19
CA LEU A 101 -23.30 -1.68 -8.17
C LEU A 101 -24.75 -1.93 -8.63
N ASN A 102 -25.60 -2.37 -7.71
CA ASN A 102 -27.03 -2.53 -7.97
C ASN A 102 -27.69 -1.19 -8.34
N ASP A 103 -28.75 -1.23 -9.14
CA ASP A 103 -29.44 0.00 -9.59
C ASP A 103 -29.99 0.85 -8.45
N SER A 104 -30.46 0.21 -7.37
CA SER A 104 -30.90 0.90 -6.14
C SER A 104 -29.75 1.66 -5.43
N GLU A 105 -28.51 1.27 -5.66
CA GLU A 105 -27.33 1.92 -5.09
C GLU A 105 -26.81 3.04 -5.99
N LYS A 106 -27.08 2.98 -7.31
CA LYS A 106 -26.60 3.96 -8.30
C LYS A 106 -27.22 5.36 -8.15
N ASP A 107 -28.37 5.48 -7.47
CA ASP A 107 -29.06 6.76 -7.29
C ASP A 107 -28.55 7.58 -6.09
N VAL A 108 -27.54 7.09 -5.36
CA VAL A 108 -26.98 7.77 -4.20
C VAL A 108 -25.62 8.38 -4.53
N ASN A 109 -25.58 9.70 -4.60
CA ASN A 109 -24.41 10.48 -5.01
C ASN A 109 -23.28 10.55 -3.95
N SER A 110 -23.36 9.81 -2.86
CA SER A 110 -22.44 9.89 -1.72
C SER A 110 -21.85 8.53 -1.39
N TYR A 111 -20.64 8.27 -1.86
CA TYR A 111 -19.84 7.08 -1.56
C TYR A 111 -18.56 7.46 -0.84
N ILE A 112 -17.94 6.47 -0.17
CA ILE A 112 -16.52 6.55 0.19
C ILE A 112 -15.73 5.74 -0.81
N PHE A 113 -14.76 6.39 -1.45
CA PHE A 113 -13.76 5.71 -2.29
C PHE A 113 -12.45 5.61 -1.54
N VAL A 114 -11.85 4.43 -1.52
CA VAL A 114 -10.50 4.21 -0.98
C VAL A 114 -9.63 3.75 -2.15
N LEU A 115 -8.75 4.65 -2.60
CA LEU A 115 -7.79 4.40 -3.67
C LEU A 115 -6.45 4.04 -3.01
N ASP A 116 -6.21 2.75 -2.80
CA ASP A 116 -4.99 2.27 -2.15
C ASP A 116 -3.88 2.00 -3.16
N GLU A 117 -2.63 2.04 -2.71
CA GLU A 117 -1.43 1.90 -3.54
C GLU A 117 -1.42 2.88 -4.73
N PHE A 118 -1.83 4.14 -4.47
CA PHE A 118 -2.05 5.16 -5.49
C PHE A 118 -0.83 5.45 -6.37
N GLN A 119 0.39 5.24 -5.86
CA GLN A 119 1.63 5.40 -6.64
C GLN A 119 1.66 4.50 -7.88
N ASN A 120 0.84 3.43 -7.93
CA ASN A 120 0.75 2.53 -9.09
C ASN A 120 -0.17 3.06 -10.20
N ALA A 121 -0.99 4.08 -9.94
CA ALA A 121 -1.78 4.78 -10.96
C ALA A 121 -0.94 5.74 -11.82
N ARG A 122 0.39 5.55 -11.85
CA ARG A 122 1.34 6.40 -12.56
C ARG A 122 0.99 6.55 -14.04
N THR A 123 1.18 7.76 -14.56
CA THR A 123 0.97 8.12 -15.97
C THR A 123 2.26 8.50 -16.68
N LEU A 124 3.37 8.54 -15.96
CA LEU A 124 4.70 8.77 -16.48
C LEU A 124 5.61 7.58 -16.15
N ASP A 125 6.49 7.20 -17.09
CA ASP A 125 7.56 6.23 -16.88
C ASP A 125 8.76 6.87 -16.14
N GLU A 126 9.81 6.09 -15.88
CA GLU A 126 11.03 6.55 -15.23
C GLU A 126 11.78 7.62 -16.04
N LYS A 127 11.59 7.65 -17.36
CA LYS A 127 12.16 8.65 -18.28
C LYS A 127 11.24 9.86 -18.46
N ARG A 128 10.11 9.92 -17.73
CA ARG A 128 9.05 10.94 -17.82
C ARG A 128 8.28 10.95 -19.15
N ASN A 129 8.29 9.85 -19.90
CA ASN A 129 7.41 9.71 -21.04
C ASN A 129 6.01 9.31 -20.57
N GLU A 130 5.01 9.70 -21.34
CA GLU A 130 3.63 9.35 -21.04
C GLU A 130 3.38 7.85 -21.23
N ILE A 131 2.84 7.21 -20.21
CA ILE A 131 2.36 5.85 -20.28
C ILE A 131 0.90 5.93 -20.72
N ASN A 132 0.58 5.26 -21.82
CA ASN A 132 -0.81 5.08 -22.20
C ASN A 132 -1.47 4.08 -21.22
N ASN A 133 -2.02 4.59 -20.13
CA ASN A 133 -2.74 3.79 -19.14
C ASN A 133 -4.22 4.21 -19.12
N PRO A 134 -5.06 3.61 -20.00
CA PRO A 134 -6.49 3.92 -20.07
C PRO A 134 -7.21 3.61 -18.74
N GLN A 135 -6.67 2.68 -17.94
CA GLN A 135 -7.26 2.26 -16.66
C GLN A 135 -7.31 3.38 -15.62
N SER A 136 -6.38 4.33 -15.70
CA SER A 136 -6.31 5.45 -14.76
C SER A 136 -7.28 6.59 -15.09
N ARG A 137 -7.87 6.63 -16.29
CA ARG A 137 -8.69 7.78 -16.73
C ARG A 137 -9.86 8.05 -15.81
N SER A 138 -10.63 7.03 -15.47
CA SER A 138 -11.79 7.15 -14.57
C SER A 138 -11.41 7.59 -13.16
N ILE A 139 -10.19 7.29 -12.69
CA ILE A 139 -9.66 7.78 -11.41
C ILE A 139 -9.53 9.30 -11.46
N TRP A 140 -8.98 9.84 -12.55
CA TRP A 140 -8.79 11.28 -12.70
C TRP A 140 -10.09 12.04 -12.91
N ASP A 141 -11.08 11.43 -13.57
CA ASP A 141 -12.43 11.99 -13.73
C ASP A 141 -13.16 12.03 -12.37
N LEU A 142 -13.02 10.97 -11.57
CA LEU A 142 -13.52 10.91 -10.20
C LEU A 142 -12.91 12.00 -9.31
N LEU A 143 -11.58 12.14 -9.35
CA LEU A 143 -10.85 13.12 -8.54
C LEU A 143 -11.13 14.58 -8.96
N ASP A 144 -11.40 14.82 -10.23
CA ASP A 144 -11.63 16.19 -10.74
C ASP A 144 -13.05 16.67 -10.45
N SER A 145 -14.04 15.99 -10.98
CA SER A 145 -15.45 16.44 -10.94
C SER A 145 -16.37 15.50 -10.16
N GLY A 146 -15.92 14.29 -9.85
CA GLY A 146 -16.78 13.24 -9.34
C GLY A 146 -17.73 12.65 -10.39
N LYS A 147 -17.62 13.06 -11.66
CA LYS A 147 -18.48 12.55 -12.73
C LYS A 147 -17.73 11.49 -13.51
N VAL A 148 -18.15 10.25 -13.35
CA VAL A 148 -17.50 9.08 -13.95
C VAL A 148 -18.37 8.50 -15.05
N SER A 149 -17.78 8.34 -16.23
CA SER A 149 -18.43 7.64 -17.34
C SER A 149 -18.37 6.14 -17.09
N ILE A 150 -19.53 5.50 -16.96
CA ILE A 150 -19.66 4.06 -16.79
C ILE A 150 -20.32 3.44 -18.02
N PRO A 151 -19.98 2.17 -18.36
CA PRO A 151 -20.73 1.43 -19.37
C PRO A 151 -22.22 1.38 -19.00
N SER A 152 -23.07 1.57 -19.98
CA SER A 152 -24.52 1.56 -19.74
C SER A 152 -25.04 0.20 -19.30
N PHE A 153 -24.28 -0.89 -19.59
CA PHE A 153 -24.76 -2.25 -19.37
C PHE A 153 -23.67 -3.23 -18.93
N ASN A 154 -24.16 -4.37 -18.39
CA ASN A 154 -23.34 -5.51 -18.00
C ASN A 154 -22.54 -6.04 -19.23
N LYS A 155 -21.28 -6.38 -19.04
CA LYS A 155 -20.38 -6.93 -20.07
C LYS A 155 -20.94 -8.18 -20.75
N THR A 156 -21.64 -9.03 -20.00
CA THR A 156 -22.22 -10.26 -20.51
C THR A 156 -23.30 -9.92 -21.54
N PHE A 157 -24.23 -9.03 -21.18
CA PHE A 157 -25.28 -8.58 -22.10
C PHE A 157 -24.70 -7.92 -23.36
N SER A 158 -23.72 -7.01 -23.21
CA SER A 158 -23.08 -6.36 -24.35
C SER A 158 -22.47 -7.39 -25.29
N ARG A 159 -21.75 -8.39 -24.76
CA ARG A 159 -21.16 -9.48 -25.56
C ARG A 159 -22.23 -10.26 -26.31
N ASP A 160 -23.27 -10.72 -25.61
CA ASP A 160 -24.34 -11.53 -26.18
C ASP A 160 -25.13 -10.75 -27.24
N TYR A 161 -25.28 -9.43 -27.03
CA TYR A 161 -25.89 -8.53 -27.99
C TYR A 161 -25.04 -8.37 -29.28
N TYR A 162 -23.75 -8.17 -29.15
CA TYR A 162 -22.85 -8.06 -30.29
C TYR A 162 -22.71 -9.39 -31.06
N GLU A 163 -22.70 -10.53 -30.37
CA GLU A 163 -22.73 -11.85 -30.97
C GLU A 163 -24.02 -12.02 -31.78
N ALA A 164 -25.18 -11.66 -31.23
CA ALA A 164 -26.46 -11.71 -31.91
C ALA A 164 -26.50 -10.83 -33.19
N LEU A 165 -25.98 -9.60 -33.09
CA LEU A 165 -25.84 -8.70 -34.22
C LEU A 165 -24.97 -9.30 -35.36
N TYR A 166 -23.85 -9.92 -34.98
CA TYR A 166 -22.96 -10.60 -35.92
C TYR A 166 -23.65 -11.79 -36.56
N ASP A 167 -24.28 -12.64 -35.76
CA ASP A 167 -24.99 -13.83 -36.24
C ASP A 167 -26.13 -13.48 -37.23
N ILE A 168 -26.92 -12.46 -36.93
CA ILE A 168 -28.02 -12.01 -37.83
C ILE A 168 -27.46 -11.45 -39.14
N ARG A 169 -26.30 -10.79 -39.15
CA ARG A 169 -25.64 -10.36 -40.38
C ARG A 169 -25.18 -11.54 -41.23
N LEU A 170 -24.66 -12.60 -40.61
CA LEU A 170 -24.33 -13.83 -41.30
C LEU A 170 -25.58 -14.50 -41.91
N LEU A 171 -26.67 -14.58 -41.14
CA LEU A 171 -27.93 -15.16 -41.62
C LEU A 171 -28.51 -14.38 -42.81
N LYS A 172 -28.41 -13.06 -42.82
CA LYS A 172 -28.74 -12.21 -43.96
C LYS A 172 -27.91 -12.59 -45.20
N HIS A 173 -26.57 -12.70 -45.02
CA HIS A 173 -25.66 -13.06 -46.11
C HIS A 173 -26.01 -14.43 -46.75
N GLU A 174 -26.46 -15.35 -45.92
CA GLU A 174 -26.93 -16.67 -46.36
C GLU A 174 -28.35 -16.67 -46.95
N GLY A 175 -29.00 -15.52 -47.02
CA GLY A 175 -30.34 -15.36 -47.61
C GLY A 175 -31.45 -16.03 -46.80
N ILE A 176 -31.32 -16.14 -45.51
CA ILE A 176 -32.36 -16.62 -44.61
C ILE A 176 -33.45 -15.55 -44.48
N LYS A 177 -34.69 -15.96 -44.52
CA LYS A 177 -35.84 -15.07 -44.35
C LYS A 177 -36.48 -15.29 -42.97
N ILE A 178 -37.11 -14.25 -42.47
CA ILE A 178 -37.88 -14.28 -41.21
C ILE A 178 -39.33 -13.93 -41.50
N VAL A 179 -40.21 -14.42 -40.63
CA VAL A 179 -41.65 -14.06 -40.63
C VAL A 179 -42.02 -13.78 -39.17
N ASN A 180 -42.46 -12.55 -38.89
CA ASN A 180 -42.82 -12.10 -37.53
C ASN A 180 -41.72 -12.39 -36.49
N GLY A 181 -40.45 -12.12 -36.82
CA GLY A 181 -39.29 -12.37 -35.98
C GLY A 181 -38.89 -13.83 -35.78
N ILE A 182 -39.56 -14.75 -36.50
CA ILE A 182 -39.34 -16.21 -36.42
C ILE A 182 -38.64 -16.69 -37.67
N VAL A 183 -37.70 -17.63 -37.52
CA VAL A 183 -37.07 -18.31 -38.65
C VAL A 183 -37.90 -19.52 -39.07
N PRO A 184 -38.44 -19.56 -40.31
CA PRO A 184 -39.22 -20.69 -40.80
C PRO A 184 -38.42 -22.01 -40.80
N ASN A 185 -39.10 -23.14 -40.57
CA ASN A 185 -38.50 -24.46 -40.44
C ASN A 185 -37.61 -24.85 -41.64
N GLU A 186 -37.95 -24.37 -42.85
CA GLU A 186 -37.16 -24.63 -44.09
C GLU A 186 -35.73 -24.05 -44.04
N TYR A 187 -35.47 -23.07 -43.18
CA TYR A 187 -34.15 -22.44 -43.04
C TYR A 187 -33.36 -22.94 -41.82
N LEU A 188 -33.92 -23.76 -40.94
CA LEU A 188 -33.29 -24.17 -39.69
C LEU A 188 -31.98 -24.93 -39.89
N ASP A 189 -31.95 -25.89 -40.83
CA ASP A 189 -30.74 -26.67 -41.15
C ASP A 189 -29.63 -25.78 -41.73
N LYS A 190 -29.99 -24.77 -42.50
CA LYS A 190 -29.05 -23.81 -43.08
C LYS A 190 -28.50 -22.89 -41.98
N MET A 191 -29.36 -22.43 -41.10
CA MET A 191 -29.00 -21.61 -39.94
C MET A 191 -28.02 -22.32 -39.00
N ASP A 192 -28.25 -23.61 -38.72
CA ASP A 192 -27.37 -24.40 -37.84
C ASP A 192 -25.97 -24.58 -38.43
N LYS A 193 -25.87 -24.85 -39.75
CA LYS A 193 -24.60 -24.98 -40.44
C LYS A 193 -23.80 -23.69 -40.51
N THR A 194 -24.47 -22.52 -40.52
CA THR A 194 -23.85 -21.21 -40.70
C THR A 194 -23.35 -20.62 -39.38
N THR A 195 -24.14 -20.72 -38.31
CA THR A 195 -23.87 -20.00 -37.08
C THR A 195 -23.64 -20.88 -35.86
N GLY A 196 -23.94 -22.20 -35.96
CA GLY A 196 -23.94 -23.09 -34.78
C GLY A 196 -24.97 -22.68 -33.72
N LEU A 197 -25.84 -21.73 -34.03
CA LEU A 197 -26.84 -21.14 -33.11
C LEU A 197 -27.90 -22.16 -32.70
N PHE A 198 -28.12 -23.20 -33.43
CA PHE A 198 -29.09 -24.24 -33.08
C PHE A 198 -28.80 -24.87 -31.74
N ARG A 199 -27.52 -25.03 -31.35
CA ARG A 199 -27.12 -25.51 -30.04
C ARG A 199 -27.43 -24.51 -28.93
N LYS A 200 -27.29 -23.20 -29.17
CA LYS A 200 -27.66 -22.14 -28.22
C LYS A 200 -29.18 -22.03 -28.03
N PHE A 201 -29.95 -22.23 -29.07
CA PHE A 201 -31.42 -22.20 -29.03
C PHE A 201 -32.05 -23.46 -28.40
N GLN A 202 -31.39 -24.63 -28.45
CA GLN A 202 -31.90 -25.86 -27.84
C GLN A 202 -31.90 -25.86 -26.31
N VAL A 203 -31.17 -24.98 -25.65
CA VAL A 203 -31.03 -24.98 -24.20
C VAL A 203 -32.27 -24.43 -23.46
N ASN A 204 -33.17 -23.73 -24.18
CA ASN A 204 -34.34 -23.06 -23.56
C ASN A 204 -35.69 -23.69 -23.97
N TYR A 205 -35.73 -24.99 -24.25
CA TYR A 205 -36.98 -25.68 -24.55
C TYR A 205 -37.78 -25.98 -23.29
N SER A 206 -38.85 -25.23 -23.05
CA SER A 206 -40.04 -25.74 -22.35
C SER A 206 -40.89 -26.48 -23.40
N GLU A 207 -41.24 -27.74 -23.11
CA GLU A 207 -42.06 -28.57 -23.96
C GLU A 207 -43.31 -27.81 -24.47
N GLY A 208 -43.37 -27.53 -25.77
CA GLY A 208 -44.57 -27.04 -26.42
C GLY A 208 -44.48 -25.86 -27.39
N CYS A 209 -43.40 -25.07 -27.42
CA CYS A 209 -43.28 -23.94 -28.33
C CYS A 209 -42.21 -24.24 -29.40
N LYS A 210 -42.59 -24.42 -30.65
CA LYS A 210 -41.72 -24.68 -31.79
C LYS A 210 -41.26 -23.43 -32.57
N ASP A 211 -41.42 -22.26 -31.96
CA ASP A 211 -41.16 -20.99 -32.63
C ASP A 211 -39.74 -20.48 -32.34
N TYR A 212 -38.88 -20.51 -33.32
CA TYR A 212 -37.49 -20.04 -33.26
C TYR A 212 -37.43 -18.54 -33.53
N THR A 213 -37.41 -17.73 -32.48
CA THR A 213 -37.16 -16.30 -32.65
C THR A 213 -35.70 -16.08 -33.05
N ILE A 214 -35.48 -15.20 -34.03
CA ILE A 214 -34.15 -14.88 -34.54
C ILE A 214 -33.23 -14.17 -33.49
N VAL A 215 -33.82 -13.56 -32.48
CA VAL A 215 -33.09 -12.94 -31.33
C VAL A 215 -33.28 -13.81 -30.10
N SER A 216 -32.16 -14.22 -29.50
CA SER A 216 -32.15 -15.10 -28.31
C SER A 216 -32.92 -14.53 -27.13
N SER A 217 -33.39 -15.40 -26.22
CA SER A 217 -34.02 -15.00 -24.96
C SER A 217 -33.08 -14.13 -24.11
N ASP A 218 -31.80 -14.48 -24.08
CA ASP A 218 -30.80 -13.79 -23.24
C ASP A 218 -30.63 -12.31 -23.66
N VAL A 219 -30.64 -12.05 -25.00
CA VAL A 219 -30.62 -10.68 -25.51
C VAL A 219 -31.93 -9.96 -25.23
N ARG A 220 -33.08 -10.65 -25.38
CA ARG A 220 -34.39 -10.04 -25.11
C ARG A 220 -34.56 -9.69 -23.63
N GLU A 221 -34.24 -10.62 -22.74
CA GLU A 221 -34.31 -10.39 -21.29
C GLU A 221 -33.31 -9.32 -20.84
N GLY A 222 -32.10 -9.35 -21.38
CA GLY A 222 -31.10 -8.32 -21.13
C GLY A 222 -31.55 -6.91 -21.54
N LEU A 223 -32.38 -6.76 -22.60
CA LEU A 223 -32.99 -5.47 -22.94
C LEU A 223 -33.99 -4.99 -21.87
N LYS A 224 -34.62 -5.90 -21.13
CA LYS A 224 -35.52 -5.56 -20.03
C LYS A 224 -34.75 -4.94 -18.85
N ASP A 225 -33.54 -5.44 -18.60
CA ASP A 225 -32.63 -4.86 -17.59
C ASP A 225 -32.13 -3.45 -18.01
N VAL A 226 -32.19 -3.14 -19.31
CA VAL A 226 -31.87 -1.82 -19.85
C VAL A 226 -32.98 -0.82 -19.58
N SER A 227 -34.20 -1.14 -20.05
CA SER A 227 -35.41 -0.34 -19.90
C SER A 227 -36.62 -1.21 -20.26
N GLU A 228 -37.61 -1.24 -19.38
CA GLU A 228 -38.88 -1.91 -19.67
C GLU A 228 -39.60 -1.34 -20.91
N GLU A 229 -39.46 -0.04 -21.12
CA GLU A 229 -40.03 0.64 -22.29
C GLU A 229 -39.33 0.18 -23.57
N LEU A 230 -38.01 0.20 -23.60
CA LEU A 230 -37.20 -0.26 -24.75
C LEU A 230 -37.45 -1.74 -25.05
N TYR A 231 -37.57 -2.58 -24.02
CA TYR A 231 -37.93 -3.99 -24.14
C TYR A 231 -39.30 -4.16 -24.79
N SER A 232 -40.29 -3.44 -24.29
CA SER A 232 -41.67 -3.53 -24.80
C SER A 232 -41.80 -3.07 -26.24
N GLU A 233 -41.09 -1.98 -26.61
CA GLU A 233 -41.02 -1.49 -27.99
C GLU A 233 -40.35 -2.51 -28.92
N PHE A 234 -39.21 -3.04 -28.47
CA PHE A 234 -38.45 -4.01 -29.25
C PHE A 234 -39.21 -5.34 -29.47
N ILE A 235 -39.88 -5.86 -28.42
CA ILE A 235 -40.68 -7.09 -28.54
C ILE A 235 -41.85 -6.91 -29.49
N LYS A 236 -42.54 -5.78 -29.41
CA LYS A 236 -43.62 -5.46 -30.36
C LYS A 236 -43.10 -5.40 -31.80
N PHE A 237 -42.00 -4.67 -32.02
CA PHE A 237 -41.35 -4.59 -33.32
C PHE A 237 -40.92 -5.97 -33.81
N LEU A 238 -40.28 -6.79 -32.99
CA LEU A 238 -39.76 -8.10 -33.34
C LEU A 238 -40.83 -9.04 -33.88
N TYR A 239 -41.98 -9.07 -33.22
CA TYR A 239 -43.11 -9.94 -33.66
C TYR A 239 -43.89 -9.41 -34.86
N GLU A 240 -43.66 -8.19 -35.29
CA GLU A 240 -44.23 -7.63 -36.53
C GLU A 240 -43.18 -7.63 -37.66
N CYS A 241 -41.91 -7.85 -37.34
CA CYS A 241 -40.80 -7.76 -38.32
C CYS A 241 -40.69 -9.01 -39.17
N SER A 242 -40.72 -8.85 -40.50
CA SER A 242 -40.54 -9.91 -41.49
C SER A 242 -39.40 -9.62 -42.46
N ASP A 243 -38.61 -8.58 -42.25
CA ASP A 243 -37.43 -8.23 -42.98
C ASP A 243 -36.19 -8.19 -42.08
N ILE A 244 -35.11 -8.90 -42.47
CA ILE A 244 -33.85 -8.92 -41.72
C ILE A 244 -33.16 -7.55 -41.77
N ASP A 245 -33.34 -6.78 -42.81
CA ASP A 245 -32.75 -5.45 -42.91
C ASP A 245 -33.39 -4.48 -41.91
N ASP A 246 -34.71 -4.52 -41.75
CA ASP A 246 -35.43 -3.73 -40.75
C ASP A 246 -35.00 -4.14 -39.34
N LEU A 247 -34.86 -5.45 -39.10
CA LEU A 247 -34.37 -5.95 -37.82
C LEU A 247 -32.94 -5.47 -37.52
N LEU A 248 -32.03 -5.52 -38.50
CA LEU A 248 -30.66 -5.04 -38.32
C LEU A 248 -30.62 -3.52 -38.08
N ASN A 249 -31.48 -2.75 -38.72
CA ASN A 249 -31.59 -1.31 -38.50
C ASN A 249 -32.04 -1.01 -37.07
N GLU A 250 -33.06 -1.72 -36.56
CA GLU A 250 -33.54 -1.56 -35.21
C GLU A 250 -32.50 -2.00 -34.17
N LEU A 251 -31.83 -3.14 -34.38
CA LEU A 251 -30.74 -3.56 -33.53
C LEU A 251 -29.56 -2.59 -33.55
N ASN A 252 -29.23 -1.97 -34.68
CA ASN A 252 -28.20 -0.93 -34.71
C ASN A 252 -28.65 0.35 -33.95
N ARG A 253 -29.95 0.74 -34.02
CA ARG A 253 -30.52 1.83 -33.21
C ARG A 253 -30.37 1.55 -31.72
N ILE A 254 -30.71 0.34 -31.28
CA ILE A 254 -30.57 -0.11 -29.92
C ILE A 254 -29.09 -0.15 -29.50
N LYS A 255 -28.21 -0.63 -30.40
CA LYS A 255 -26.76 -0.59 -30.16
C LYS A 255 -26.27 0.81 -29.83
N ASP A 256 -26.71 1.84 -30.57
CA ASP A 256 -26.34 3.23 -30.33
C ASP A 256 -26.82 3.75 -28.96
N ILE A 257 -27.89 3.19 -28.42
CA ILE A 257 -28.37 3.47 -27.05
C ILE A 257 -27.49 2.74 -26.03
N ILE A 258 -27.18 1.46 -26.29
CA ILE A 258 -26.35 0.62 -25.41
C ILE A 258 -24.92 1.17 -25.34
N ASP A 259 -24.38 1.66 -26.44
CA ASP A 259 -23.01 2.18 -26.51
C ASP A 259 -22.84 3.58 -25.89
N LYS A 260 -23.94 4.28 -25.60
CA LYS A 260 -23.86 5.57 -24.90
C LYS A 260 -23.46 5.38 -23.44
N PRO A 261 -22.32 5.90 -23.02
CA PRO A 261 -21.90 5.80 -21.62
C PRO A 261 -22.87 6.57 -20.72
N ARG A 262 -23.23 5.97 -19.59
CA ARG A 262 -23.97 6.65 -18.51
C ARG A 262 -22.98 7.43 -17.64
N ILE A 263 -23.31 8.67 -17.29
CA ILE A 263 -22.52 9.45 -16.35
C ILE A 263 -23.09 9.21 -14.95
N MET A 264 -22.24 8.68 -14.07
CA MET A 264 -22.54 8.56 -12.66
C MET A 264 -21.99 9.76 -11.90
N ASP A 265 -22.83 10.43 -11.14
CA ASP A 265 -22.45 11.59 -10.34
C ASP A 265 -22.06 11.18 -8.92
N CYS A 266 -20.77 11.24 -8.63
CA CYS A 266 -20.15 10.97 -7.32
C CYS A 266 -19.59 12.27 -6.70
N SER A 267 -20.08 13.45 -7.09
CA SER A 267 -19.55 14.74 -6.62
C SER A 267 -19.64 14.95 -5.11
N ARG A 268 -20.57 14.28 -4.44
CA ARG A 268 -20.78 14.35 -2.98
C ARG A 268 -20.01 13.27 -2.21
N SER A 269 -19.07 12.60 -2.85
CA SER A 269 -18.32 11.49 -2.26
C SER A 269 -17.11 11.95 -1.47
N LEU A 270 -16.63 11.09 -0.57
CA LEU A 270 -15.35 11.21 0.11
C LEU A 270 -14.34 10.27 -0.56
N ILE A 271 -13.19 10.77 -0.90
CA ILE A 271 -12.13 9.98 -1.55
C ILE A 271 -10.89 9.98 -0.68
N PHE A 272 -10.50 8.80 -0.20
CA PHE A 272 -9.21 8.59 0.41
C PHE A 272 -8.20 8.13 -0.65
N VAL A 273 -7.11 8.86 -0.78
CA VAL A 273 -5.97 8.50 -1.63
C VAL A 273 -4.85 8.06 -0.72
N LEU A 274 -4.52 6.76 -0.75
CA LEU A 274 -3.48 6.17 0.09
C LEU A 274 -2.27 5.84 -0.78
N GLY A 275 -1.12 6.40 -0.45
CA GLY A 275 0.08 6.18 -1.24
C GLY A 275 1.32 5.94 -0.39
N ASN A 276 2.18 5.06 -0.89
CA ASN A 276 3.50 4.82 -0.39
C ASN A 276 4.47 5.65 -1.25
N LEU A 277 5.14 6.62 -0.63
CA LEU A 277 6.14 7.47 -1.27
C LEU A 277 7.45 7.35 -0.49
N ASP A 278 7.98 6.12 -0.43
CA ASP A 278 9.17 5.79 0.37
C ASP A 278 10.36 6.69 -0.02
N GLU A 279 10.47 7.08 -1.30
CA GLU A 279 11.51 7.99 -1.78
C GLU A 279 11.42 9.43 -1.26
N ALA A 280 10.29 9.83 -0.67
CA ALA A 280 10.17 11.11 0.04
C ALA A 280 10.80 11.07 1.43
N TYR A 281 11.06 9.86 1.94
CA TYR A 281 11.55 9.64 3.29
C TYR A 281 13.07 9.45 3.29
N PRO A 282 13.77 9.99 4.30
CA PRO A 282 15.21 9.81 4.41
C PRO A 282 15.54 8.32 4.58
N MET A 283 16.69 7.90 4.07
CA MET A 283 17.18 6.52 4.17
C MET A 283 16.24 5.46 3.56
N HIS A 284 15.39 5.84 2.61
CA HIS A 284 14.60 4.86 1.86
C HIS A 284 15.55 3.87 1.15
N GLY A 285 15.26 2.58 1.29
CA GLY A 285 16.12 1.51 0.79
C GLY A 285 17.22 1.03 1.75
N ASP A 286 17.51 1.76 2.81
CA ASP A 286 18.38 1.31 3.88
C ASP A 286 17.57 0.56 4.93
N PHE A 287 17.55 -0.77 4.84
CA PHE A 287 16.88 -1.63 5.82
C PHE A 287 17.73 -1.82 7.08
N ASN A 288 18.17 -0.73 7.69
CA ASN A 288 18.97 -0.79 8.91
C ASN A 288 18.09 -0.80 10.17
N PRO A 289 17.96 -1.91 10.88
CA PRO A 289 17.17 -2.00 12.11
C PRO A 289 17.83 -1.32 13.32
N ASP A 290 19.10 -0.93 13.20
CA ASP A 290 19.86 -0.30 14.29
C ASP A 290 19.72 1.23 14.31
N ILE A 291 18.90 1.80 13.42
CA ILE A 291 18.56 3.22 13.43
C ILE A 291 17.70 3.48 14.67
N ASP A 292 18.04 4.53 15.43
CA ASP A 292 17.21 4.96 16.55
C ASP A 292 15.85 5.45 16.08
N ALA A 293 14.78 4.91 16.67
CA ALA A 293 13.42 5.20 16.24
C ALA A 293 13.01 6.65 16.49
N ASP A 294 13.47 7.26 17.60
CA ASP A 294 13.16 8.64 17.93
C ASP A 294 13.89 9.60 17.00
N GLU A 295 15.13 9.28 16.64
CA GLU A 295 15.87 10.05 15.65
C GLU A 295 15.20 9.97 14.27
N TYR A 296 14.85 8.78 13.85
CA TYR A 296 14.17 8.60 12.56
C TYR A 296 12.81 9.30 12.52
N TYR A 297 12.07 9.30 13.64
CA TYR A 297 10.84 10.08 13.78
C TYR A 297 11.08 11.57 13.55
N GLU A 298 12.10 12.16 14.19
CA GLU A 298 12.42 13.59 14.03
C GLU A 298 12.86 13.93 12.59
N MET A 299 13.52 13.00 11.90
CA MET A 299 13.86 13.14 10.47
C MET A 299 12.60 13.16 9.61
N THR A 300 11.70 12.20 9.82
CA THR A 300 10.48 12.07 9.02
C THR A 300 9.47 13.20 9.29
N LYS A 301 9.47 13.78 10.48
CA LYS A 301 8.64 14.93 10.82
C LYS A 301 8.99 16.20 10.04
N LYS A 302 10.23 16.30 9.53
CA LYS A 302 10.68 17.44 8.72
C LYS A 302 10.19 17.39 7.27
N ILE A 303 9.67 16.25 6.81
CA ILE A 303 9.12 16.09 5.47
C ILE A 303 7.91 17.00 5.32
N ASN A 304 7.87 17.72 4.24
CA ASN A 304 6.81 18.68 3.95
C ASN A 304 6.09 18.35 2.62
N ILE A 305 5.02 19.06 2.34
CA ILE A 305 4.20 18.85 1.14
C ILE A 305 4.97 19.05 -0.16
N ASN A 306 6.02 19.90 -0.19
CA ASN A 306 6.81 20.12 -1.39
C ASN A 306 7.66 18.88 -1.72
N ASP A 307 8.15 18.17 -0.70
CA ASP A 307 8.89 16.92 -0.88
C ASP A 307 7.98 15.86 -1.50
N ILE A 308 6.75 15.72 -0.97
CA ILE A 308 5.72 14.84 -1.52
C ILE A 308 5.38 15.22 -2.97
N LYS A 309 5.11 16.49 -3.25
CA LYS A 309 4.81 16.95 -4.61
C LYS A 309 5.98 16.73 -5.58
N ARG A 310 7.23 16.79 -5.09
CA ARG A 310 8.41 16.46 -5.88
C ARG A 310 8.44 14.97 -6.28
N CYS A 311 8.14 14.08 -5.34
CA CYS A 311 8.03 12.65 -5.61
C CYS A 311 6.86 12.33 -6.55
N LEU A 312 5.71 12.96 -6.35
CA LEU A 312 4.57 12.79 -7.24
C LEU A 312 4.86 13.24 -8.69
N LYS A 313 5.69 14.30 -8.89
CA LYS A 313 6.09 14.77 -10.22
C LYS A 313 6.92 13.76 -11.02
N SER A 314 7.52 12.75 -10.38
CA SER A 314 8.21 11.67 -11.07
C SER A 314 7.24 10.65 -11.69
N ARG A 315 5.97 10.62 -11.23
CA ARG A 315 4.94 9.63 -11.60
C ARG A 315 3.75 10.21 -12.34
N PHE A 316 3.43 11.49 -12.06
CA PHE A 316 2.21 12.15 -12.52
C PHE A 316 2.49 13.50 -13.15
N ARG A 317 1.65 13.90 -14.09
CA ARG A 317 1.67 15.25 -14.67
C ARG A 317 1.26 16.31 -13.63
N SER A 318 1.75 17.52 -13.77
CA SER A 318 1.43 18.62 -12.85
C SER A 318 -0.08 18.91 -12.73
N GLU A 319 -0.83 18.80 -13.82
CA GLU A 319 -2.28 18.92 -13.85
C GLU A 319 -2.99 17.85 -13.02
N GLN A 320 -2.48 16.60 -13.05
CA GLN A 320 -3.02 15.49 -12.28
C GLN A 320 -2.75 15.68 -10.78
N ILE A 321 -1.55 16.15 -10.43
CA ILE A 321 -1.21 16.47 -9.04
C ILE A 321 -2.13 17.57 -8.51
N SER A 322 -2.51 18.55 -9.33
CA SER A 322 -3.44 19.60 -8.92
C SER A 322 -4.85 19.07 -8.59
N ARG A 323 -5.29 17.99 -9.24
CA ARG A 323 -6.58 17.34 -8.96
C ARG A 323 -6.63 16.62 -7.60
N LEU A 324 -5.48 16.27 -7.02
CA LEU A 324 -5.41 15.74 -5.65
C LEU A 324 -5.77 16.78 -4.58
N GLY A 325 -5.88 18.05 -4.96
CA GLY A 325 -6.22 19.14 -4.05
C GLY A 325 -5.07 19.49 -3.10
N ASN A 326 -5.41 20.07 -1.95
CA ASN A 326 -4.44 20.56 -0.98
C ASN A 326 -4.50 19.84 0.38
N ASN A 327 -5.41 18.90 0.52
CA ASN A 327 -5.59 18.17 1.77
C ASN A 327 -4.66 16.94 1.81
N HIS A 328 -3.40 17.18 2.15
CA HIS A 328 -2.38 16.16 2.24
C HIS A 328 -1.97 15.94 3.69
N ILE A 329 -2.10 14.72 4.17
CA ILE A 329 -1.74 14.30 5.52
C ILE A 329 -0.51 13.39 5.41
N LEU A 330 0.56 13.79 6.09
CA LEU A 330 1.83 13.08 6.09
C LEU A 330 1.93 12.24 7.36
N TYR A 331 2.27 10.97 7.19
CA TYR A 331 2.56 10.06 8.30
C TYR A 331 4.05 10.13 8.62
N PRO A 332 4.42 10.60 9.81
CA PRO A 332 5.79 10.44 10.28
C PRO A 332 6.04 8.97 10.63
N SER A 333 7.28 8.58 10.82
CA SER A 333 7.61 7.31 11.48
C SER A 333 7.12 7.33 12.93
N LEU A 334 7.25 6.21 13.63
CA LEU A 334 6.83 6.10 15.03
C LEU A 334 8.03 6.28 15.97
N LYS A 335 7.76 6.81 17.16
CA LYS A 335 8.73 6.89 18.25
C LYS A 335 8.93 5.54 18.92
N LYS A 336 10.07 5.38 19.61
CA LYS A 336 10.40 4.19 20.39
C LYS A 336 9.28 3.81 21.37
N ASP A 337 8.77 4.76 22.13
CA ASP A 337 7.67 4.56 23.08
C ASP A 337 6.39 4.06 22.38
N SER A 338 6.11 4.54 21.16
CA SER A 338 4.96 4.08 20.38
C SER A 338 5.11 2.63 19.93
N PHE A 339 6.30 2.22 19.45
CA PHE A 339 6.58 0.84 19.12
C PHE A 339 6.42 -0.09 20.32
N GLN A 340 6.95 0.30 21.50
CA GLN A 340 6.81 -0.46 22.74
C GLN A 340 5.34 -0.62 23.15
N LYS A 341 4.56 0.46 23.08
CA LYS A 341 3.11 0.40 23.37
C LYS A 341 2.34 -0.49 22.39
N ILE A 342 2.72 -0.48 21.11
CA ILE A 342 2.12 -1.35 20.11
C ILE A 342 2.42 -2.82 20.40
N ILE A 343 3.66 -3.15 20.77
CA ILE A 343 4.03 -4.53 21.17
C ILE A 343 3.18 -4.95 22.37
N LYS A 344 3.07 -4.13 23.40
CA LYS A 344 2.22 -4.41 24.56
C LYS A 344 0.76 -4.63 24.18
N LEU A 345 0.21 -3.78 23.33
CA LEU A 345 -1.17 -3.91 22.88
C LEU A 345 -1.40 -5.22 22.12
N ILE A 346 -0.44 -5.63 21.28
CA ILE A 346 -0.53 -6.90 20.55
C ILE A 346 -0.49 -8.09 21.52
N LEU A 347 0.44 -8.07 22.48
CA LEU A 347 0.55 -9.11 23.49
C LEU A 347 -0.72 -9.20 24.36
N GLU A 348 -1.29 -8.06 24.73
CA GLU A 348 -2.53 -8.00 25.50
C GLU A 348 -3.74 -8.53 24.70
N ASN A 349 -3.80 -8.26 23.40
CA ASN A 349 -4.82 -8.84 22.51
C ASN A 349 -4.68 -10.36 22.39
N ILE A 350 -3.45 -10.87 22.30
CA ILE A 350 -3.16 -12.31 22.31
C ILE A 350 -3.62 -12.92 23.62
N LYS A 351 -3.20 -12.35 24.74
CA LYS A 351 -3.61 -12.76 26.08
C LYS A 351 -5.13 -12.87 26.17
N ASN A 352 -5.86 -11.78 25.93
CA ASN A 352 -7.31 -11.74 25.98
C ASN A 352 -8.00 -12.77 25.06
N LYS A 353 -7.41 -13.04 23.87
CA LYS A 353 -7.93 -14.03 22.92
C LYS A 353 -7.85 -15.44 23.47
N TYR A 354 -6.73 -15.80 24.08
CA TYR A 354 -6.50 -17.15 24.60
C TYR A 354 -7.22 -17.35 25.95
N GLU A 355 -7.16 -16.39 26.88
CA GLU A 355 -7.86 -16.43 28.16
C GLU A 355 -9.36 -16.68 28.00
N LYS A 356 -10.00 -16.03 27.02
CA LYS A 356 -11.42 -16.25 26.73
C LYS A 356 -11.76 -17.65 26.22
N ARG A 357 -10.78 -18.38 25.67
CA ARG A 357 -11.00 -19.69 25.07
C ARG A 357 -10.61 -20.86 25.98
N THR A 358 -9.60 -20.65 26.80
CA THR A 358 -8.96 -21.72 27.58
C THR A 358 -9.17 -21.58 29.09
N ASN A 359 -9.68 -20.44 29.57
CA ASN A 359 -9.76 -20.08 31.00
C ASN A 359 -8.39 -20.03 31.70
N LEU A 360 -7.28 -20.11 30.96
CA LEU A 360 -5.92 -19.99 31.48
C LEU A 360 -5.50 -18.53 31.44
N LEU A 361 -4.95 -18.01 32.52
CA LEU A 361 -4.34 -16.69 32.58
C LEU A 361 -2.96 -16.76 31.93
N ILE A 362 -2.66 -15.82 31.04
CA ILE A 362 -1.35 -15.75 30.37
C ILE A 362 -0.69 -14.41 30.72
N ASN A 363 0.58 -14.46 31.05
CA ASN A 363 1.41 -13.28 31.26
C ASN A 363 2.64 -13.31 30.37
N PHE A 364 3.05 -12.14 29.92
CA PHE A 364 4.31 -11.94 29.21
C PHE A 364 5.21 -11.05 30.04
N ASP A 365 6.38 -11.58 30.40
CA ASP A 365 7.38 -10.82 31.15
C ASP A 365 7.99 -9.69 30.31
N GLU A 366 8.54 -8.68 30.96
CA GLU A 366 9.21 -7.54 30.29
C GLU A 366 10.38 -7.99 29.38
N SER A 367 11.00 -9.13 29.67
CA SER A 367 12.06 -9.72 28.85
C SER A 367 11.55 -10.08 27.45
N ILE A 368 10.30 -10.58 27.32
CA ILE A 368 9.65 -10.85 26.03
C ILE A 368 9.40 -9.55 25.26
N GLU A 369 8.94 -8.48 25.93
CA GLU A 369 8.74 -7.20 25.28
C GLU A 369 10.06 -6.63 24.72
N LYS A 370 11.14 -6.74 25.48
CA LYS A 370 12.49 -6.31 25.07
C LYS A 370 13.00 -7.14 23.89
N LEU A 371 12.80 -8.46 23.93
CA LEU A 371 13.14 -9.36 22.83
C LEU A 371 12.39 -8.99 21.55
N LEU A 372 11.07 -8.85 21.63
CA LEU A 372 10.23 -8.49 20.48
C LEU A 372 10.63 -7.13 19.91
N TYR A 373 10.92 -6.14 20.76
CA TYR A 373 11.40 -4.85 20.30
C TYR A 373 12.71 -4.97 19.51
N SER A 374 13.68 -5.71 20.05
CA SER A 374 14.99 -5.86 19.42
C SER A 374 14.97 -6.63 18.09
N GLU A 375 14.05 -7.58 17.94
CA GLU A 375 13.95 -8.44 16.75
C GLU A 375 12.97 -7.94 15.69
N SER A 376 12.06 -7.01 16.03
CA SER A 376 10.98 -6.63 15.12
C SER A 376 10.91 -5.17 14.74
N VAL A 377 11.58 -4.27 15.47
CA VAL A 377 11.46 -2.84 15.19
C VAL A 377 12.45 -2.40 14.14
N TYR A 378 11.90 -2.08 12.97
CA TYR A 378 12.56 -1.45 11.85
C TYR A 378 11.88 -0.10 11.59
N PRO A 379 12.41 1.02 12.08
CA PRO A 379 11.73 2.32 11.98
C PRO A 379 11.34 2.71 10.55
N VAL A 380 12.12 2.27 9.55
CA VAL A 380 11.87 2.50 8.13
C VAL A 380 10.70 1.66 7.58
N GLN A 381 10.40 0.50 8.20
CA GLN A 381 9.35 -0.42 7.72
C GLN A 381 8.02 -0.30 8.49
N GLY A 382 7.95 0.58 9.48
CA GLY A 382 6.78 0.77 10.32
C GLY A 382 6.47 -0.44 11.21
N VAL A 383 5.18 -0.77 11.38
CA VAL A 383 4.73 -1.79 12.36
C VAL A 383 4.56 -3.19 11.78
N ARG A 384 4.63 -3.36 10.46
CA ARG A 384 4.38 -4.68 9.82
C ARG A 384 5.32 -5.79 10.31
N PRO A 385 6.65 -5.56 10.49
CA PRO A 385 7.55 -6.58 11.01
C PRO A 385 7.18 -7.05 12.42
N ILE A 386 6.62 -6.17 13.26
CA ILE A 386 6.22 -6.50 14.63
C ILE A 386 5.17 -7.61 14.62
N PHE A 387 4.13 -7.51 13.79
CA PHE A 387 3.09 -8.53 13.70
C PHE A 387 3.65 -9.88 13.26
N THR A 388 4.56 -9.88 12.29
CA THR A 388 5.20 -11.11 11.81
C THR A 388 6.06 -11.75 12.89
N THR A 389 6.89 -10.96 13.56
CA THR A 389 7.79 -11.45 14.62
C THR A 389 7.02 -11.95 15.83
N VAL A 390 5.99 -11.22 16.29
CA VAL A 390 5.12 -11.67 17.40
C VAL A 390 4.42 -12.98 17.03
N ASN A 391 3.95 -13.10 15.80
CA ASN A 391 3.35 -14.35 15.34
C ASN A 391 4.35 -15.51 15.39
N ASN A 392 5.56 -15.31 14.90
CA ASN A 392 6.60 -16.35 14.83
C ASN A 392 7.12 -16.73 16.22
N ILE A 393 7.36 -15.76 17.09
CA ILE A 393 7.99 -15.98 18.40
C ILE A 393 6.97 -16.44 19.44
N ILE A 394 5.76 -15.91 19.43
CA ILE A 394 4.75 -16.11 20.48
C ILE A 394 3.55 -16.91 19.98
N SER A 395 2.78 -16.34 19.00
CA SER A 395 1.46 -16.90 18.66
C SER A 395 1.51 -18.32 18.13
N SER A 396 2.57 -18.67 17.39
CA SER A 396 2.76 -20.04 16.84
C SER A 396 3.05 -21.09 17.90
N LYS A 397 3.58 -20.69 19.07
CA LYS A 397 4.01 -21.59 20.15
C LYS A 397 2.99 -21.74 21.27
N LEU A 398 2.14 -20.74 21.46
CA LEU A 398 1.12 -20.77 22.52
C LEU A 398 0.18 -21.99 22.46
N PRO A 399 -0.31 -22.46 21.29
CA PRO A 399 -1.19 -23.64 21.26
C PRO A 399 -0.54 -24.89 21.83
N GLU A 400 0.73 -25.16 21.50
CA GLU A 400 1.47 -26.32 22.05
C GLU A 400 1.66 -26.19 23.57
N THR A 401 2.00 -24.99 24.03
CA THR A 401 2.17 -24.68 25.47
C THR A 401 0.88 -24.87 26.25
N ILE A 402 -0.26 -24.47 25.69
CA ILE A 402 -1.58 -24.64 26.32
C ILE A 402 -1.97 -26.11 26.35
N ILE A 403 -1.81 -26.85 25.26
CA ILE A 403 -2.08 -28.29 25.23
C ILE A 403 -1.22 -29.02 26.26
N LYS A 404 0.05 -28.63 26.39
CA LYS A 404 0.94 -29.22 27.39
C LYS A 404 0.47 -28.92 28.81
N SER A 405 -0.06 -27.73 29.10
CA SER A 405 -0.63 -27.42 30.42
C SER A 405 -1.84 -28.30 30.73
N GLU A 406 -2.71 -28.60 29.78
CA GLU A 406 -3.89 -29.44 29.96
C GLU A 406 -3.53 -30.92 30.18
N ILE A 407 -2.46 -31.41 29.53
CA ILE A 407 -2.06 -32.82 29.58
C ILE A 407 -1.16 -33.12 30.80
N GLU A 408 -0.11 -32.30 30.99
CA GLU A 408 0.94 -32.54 31.98
C GLU A 408 0.70 -31.82 33.30
N TYR A 409 0.08 -30.63 33.27
CA TYR A 409 -0.12 -29.73 34.41
C TYR A 409 -1.60 -29.39 34.61
N LYS A 410 -2.42 -30.39 34.93
CA LYS A 410 -3.90 -30.29 34.98
C LYS A 410 -4.43 -29.22 35.94
N ASP A 411 -3.65 -28.88 36.98
CA ASP A 411 -3.99 -27.85 37.97
C ASP A 411 -3.45 -26.47 37.59
N CYS A 412 -2.94 -26.30 36.37
CA CYS A 412 -2.43 -25.04 35.88
C CYS A 412 -3.56 -24.03 35.63
N VAL A 413 -3.42 -22.86 36.24
CA VAL A 413 -4.36 -21.73 36.08
C VAL A 413 -3.66 -20.54 35.40
N TYR A 414 -2.33 -20.47 35.53
CA TYR A 414 -1.55 -19.35 35.08
C TYR A 414 -0.28 -19.79 34.36
N ILE A 415 -0.01 -19.19 33.21
CA ILE A 415 1.20 -19.41 32.41
C ILE A 415 1.98 -18.09 32.31
N ASN A 416 3.23 -18.10 32.72
CA ASN A 416 4.14 -16.96 32.57
C ASN A 416 5.17 -17.26 31.47
N CYS A 417 5.24 -16.36 30.47
CA CYS A 417 6.19 -16.47 29.36
C CYS A 417 7.32 -15.47 29.59
N LYS A 418 8.55 -15.96 29.64
CA LYS A 418 9.76 -15.14 29.80
C LYS A 418 10.91 -15.60 28.91
N CYS A 419 11.91 -14.76 28.72
CA CYS A 419 13.17 -15.17 28.10
C CYS A 419 14.06 -15.86 29.14
N GLY A 420 14.53 -17.05 28.80
CA GLY A 420 15.58 -17.75 29.52
C GLY A 420 16.97 -17.29 29.10
N ASP A 421 17.98 -18.05 29.52
CA ASP A 421 19.37 -17.76 29.20
C ASP A 421 19.66 -17.95 27.69
N ASN A 422 20.63 -17.17 27.17
CA ASN A 422 21.11 -17.31 25.80
C ASN A 422 21.84 -18.64 25.62
N LEU A 423 21.48 -19.37 24.54
CA LEU A 423 22.18 -20.58 24.13
C LEU A 423 23.49 -20.27 23.36
N TYR A 424 24.35 -21.31 23.21
CA TYR A 424 25.69 -21.19 22.62
C TYR A 424 25.70 -20.68 21.14
N ASN A 425 24.58 -20.78 20.42
CA ASN A 425 24.47 -20.43 18.98
C ASN A 425 23.63 -19.18 18.72
N ASP A 426 23.61 -18.22 19.65
CA ASP A 426 22.82 -16.99 19.50
C ASP A 426 21.29 -17.20 19.49
N ASP A 427 20.84 -18.41 19.80
CA ASP A 427 19.45 -18.72 20.02
C ASP A 427 19.08 -18.35 21.45
N ILE A 428 17.82 -18.01 21.68
CA ILE A 428 17.29 -17.73 23.00
C ILE A 428 16.31 -18.80 23.42
N LEU A 429 16.30 -19.13 24.71
CA LEU A 429 15.25 -19.96 25.28
C LEU A 429 14.04 -19.09 25.59
N ILE A 430 12.88 -19.50 25.15
CA ILE A 430 11.60 -18.98 25.65
C ILE A 430 11.09 -19.99 26.65
N GLU A 431 10.91 -19.54 27.86
CA GLU A 431 10.46 -20.34 28.98
C GLU A 431 8.99 -20.06 29.26
N PHE A 432 8.22 -21.13 29.42
CA PHE A 432 6.83 -21.10 29.86
C PHE A 432 6.73 -21.77 31.21
N GLU A 433 6.45 -20.99 32.23
CA GLU A 433 6.27 -21.43 33.60
C GLU A 433 4.78 -21.66 33.90
N TYR A 434 4.44 -22.80 34.47
CA TYR A 434 3.07 -23.22 34.77
C TYR A 434 2.82 -23.12 36.28
N PHE A 435 1.78 -22.42 36.68
CA PHE A 435 1.44 -22.17 38.08
C PHE A 435 0.02 -22.62 38.41
N ASP A 436 -0.17 -23.11 39.65
CA ASP A 436 -1.47 -23.41 40.21
C ASP A 436 -2.19 -22.18 40.80
N GLU A 437 -3.40 -22.36 41.35
CA GLU A 437 -4.16 -21.30 42.02
C GLU A 437 -3.44 -20.65 43.20
N ASN A 438 -2.51 -21.38 43.84
CA ASN A 438 -1.73 -20.92 45.01
C ASN A 438 -0.39 -20.29 44.58
N ASN A 439 -0.18 -20.07 43.30
CA ASN A 439 1.07 -19.54 42.75
C ASN A 439 2.29 -20.45 42.96
N ASN A 440 2.08 -21.78 43.12
CA ASN A 440 3.17 -22.73 43.15
C ASN A 440 3.55 -23.12 41.71
N LEU A 441 4.85 -23.20 41.45
CA LEU A 441 5.37 -23.62 40.15
C LEU A 441 5.14 -25.12 39.97
N LEU A 442 4.34 -25.49 38.98
CA LEU A 442 4.06 -26.90 38.61
C LEU A 442 5.14 -27.48 37.69
N GLY A 443 5.69 -26.63 36.81
CA GLY A 443 6.73 -27.03 35.87
C GLY A 443 7.13 -25.91 34.94
N VAL A 444 8.14 -26.20 34.11
CA VAL A 444 8.66 -25.24 33.08
C VAL A 444 8.82 -26.00 31.77
N SER A 445 8.36 -25.41 30.69
CA SER A 445 8.72 -25.87 29.34
C SER A 445 9.58 -24.80 28.64
N THR A 446 10.54 -25.27 27.89
CA THR A 446 11.47 -24.41 27.15
C THR A 446 11.36 -24.67 25.66
N LEU A 447 11.33 -23.60 24.87
CA LEU A 447 11.37 -23.65 23.43
C LEU A 447 12.56 -22.82 22.92
N VAL A 448 13.32 -23.40 22.00
CA VAL A 448 14.43 -22.68 21.37
C VAL A 448 13.88 -21.75 20.30
N GLN A 449 14.28 -20.50 20.35
CA GLN A 449 13.97 -19.49 19.35
C GLN A 449 15.24 -19.01 18.67
N GLU A 450 15.32 -19.20 17.37
CA GLU A 450 16.34 -18.60 16.54
C GLU A 450 16.09 -17.10 16.40
N LEU A 451 17.15 -16.30 16.59
CA LEU A 451 17.09 -14.84 16.44
C LEU A 451 17.78 -14.43 15.13
N GLU A 452 17.08 -13.74 14.27
CA GLU A 452 17.63 -13.26 13.00
C GLU A 452 18.55 -12.05 13.21
N LEU A 453 18.07 -11.00 13.86
CA LEU A 453 18.86 -9.79 14.14
C LEU A 453 19.89 -10.01 15.23
N GLY A 454 19.56 -10.79 16.26
CA GLY A 454 20.50 -11.16 17.31
C GLY A 454 21.74 -11.82 16.75
N ARG A 455 21.61 -12.75 15.80
CA ARG A 455 22.71 -13.41 15.10
C ARG A 455 23.56 -12.40 14.32
N LEU A 456 22.92 -11.52 13.55
CA LEU A 456 23.63 -10.50 12.76
C LEU A 456 24.44 -9.54 13.64
N ARG A 457 23.94 -9.19 14.82
CA ARG A 457 24.60 -8.31 15.77
C ARG A 457 25.75 -9.01 16.52
N LYS A 458 25.64 -10.32 16.81
CA LYS A 458 26.62 -11.08 17.62
C LYS A 458 27.71 -11.73 16.79
N ASN A 459 27.48 -12.03 15.52
CA ASN A 459 28.38 -12.84 14.66
C ASN A 459 29.64 -12.10 14.22
N LYS A 460 30.07 -11.07 14.97
CA LYS A 460 31.30 -10.35 14.65
C LYS A 460 32.44 -10.84 15.53
N ASN A 461 33.57 -11.17 14.86
CA ASN A 461 34.82 -11.43 15.52
C ASN A 461 35.18 -10.23 16.43
N LYS A 462 35.63 -10.51 17.66
CA LYS A 462 36.05 -9.47 18.63
C LYS A 462 37.06 -8.49 18.04
N ASP A 463 37.98 -8.98 17.22
CA ASP A 463 38.99 -8.14 16.53
C ASP A 463 38.32 -7.17 15.55
N SER A 464 37.36 -7.65 14.77
CA SER A 464 36.54 -6.80 13.88
C SER A 464 35.76 -5.73 14.65
N GLN A 465 35.22 -6.07 15.80
CA GLN A 465 34.52 -5.10 16.66
C GLN A 465 35.46 -4.03 17.21
N VAL A 466 36.68 -4.39 17.60
CA VAL A 466 37.69 -3.46 18.07
C VAL A 466 38.12 -2.51 16.95
N ILE A 467 38.38 -3.04 15.73
CA ILE A 467 38.73 -2.23 14.54
C ILE A 467 37.60 -1.24 14.25
N THR A 468 36.34 -1.72 14.21
CA THR A 468 35.17 -0.85 14.01
C THR A 468 35.03 0.19 15.10
N GLY A 469 35.24 -0.17 16.37
CA GLY A 469 35.17 0.75 17.49
C GLY A 469 36.20 1.88 17.39
N VAL A 470 37.45 1.57 16.97
CA VAL A 470 38.48 2.57 16.72
C VAL A 470 38.10 3.48 15.55
N HIS A 471 37.60 2.91 14.48
CA HIS A 471 37.16 3.62 13.29
C HIS A 471 36.07 4.66 13.63
N GLU A 472 34.99 4.23 14.28
CA GLU A 472 33.87 5.11 14.66
C GLU A 472 34.26 6.15 15.71
N SER A 473 35.21 5.81 16.61
CA SER A 473 35.79 6.75 17.54
C SER A 473 36.56 7.87 16.84
N GLY A 474 37.27 7.54 15.74
CA GLY A 474 37.93 8.51 14.88
C GLY A 474 36.94 9.55 14.32
N HIS A 475 35.85 9.09 13.73
CA HIS A 475 34.79 9.96 13.23
C HIS A 475 34.22 10.84 14.35
N SER A 476 33.96 10.26 15.52
CA SER A 476 33.41 10.97 16.69
C SER A 476 34.32 12.08 17.21
N ILE A 477 35.61 11.80 17.34
CA ILE A 477 36.60 12.78 17.86
C ILE A 477 36.69 13.97 16.91
N VAL A 478 36.84 13.72 15.60
CA VAL A 478 36.96 14.81 14.62
C VAL A 478 35.64 15.57 14.48
N TYR A 479 34.49 14.89 14.50
CA TYR A 479 33.20 15.54 14.53
C TYR A 479 33.06 16.49 15.71
N THR A 480 33.32 16.02 16.93
CA THR A 480 33.24 16.82 18.15
C THR A 480 34.19 18.01 18.10
N SER A 481 35.44 17.79 17.65
CA SER A 481 36.46 18.84 17.55
C SER A 481 36.10 19.93 16.56
N ARG A 482 35.47 19.58 15.44
CA ARG A 482 35.13 20.53 14.36
C ARG A 482 33.79 21.23 14.56
N THR A 483 32.85 20.59 15.23
CA THR A 483 31.48 21.11 15.40
C THR A 483 31.18 21.62 16.80
N ASN A 484 32.01 21.33 17.80
CA ASN A 484 31.73 21.52 19.23
C ASN A 484 30.48 20.77 19.72
N LYS A 485 30.04 19.70 19.02
CA LYS A 485 28.88 18.88 19.35
C LYS A 485 29.34 17.43 19.49
N SER A 486 28.78 16.72 20.45
CA SER A 486 28.99 15.27 20.56
C SER A 486 28.05 14.53 19.61
N PRO A 487 28.48 13.41 19.00
CA PRO A 487 27.55 12.54 18.31
C PRO A 487 26.52 11.99 19.31
N LYS A 488 25.30 11.72 18.86
CA LYS A 488 24.22 11.18 19.70
C LYS A 488 24.50 9.74 20.12
N SER A 489 25.07 8.94 19.23
CA SER A 489 25.48 7.57 19.51
C SER A 489 26.69 7.16 18.70
N ILE A 490 27.43 6.19 19.22
CA ILE A 490 28.52 5.50 18.54
C ILE A 490 28.20 4.02 18.64
N VAL A 491 28.11 3.35 17.51
CA VAL A 491 27.75 1.93 17.42
C VAL A 491 28.93 1.20 16.78
N SER A 492 29.51 0.24 17.49
CA SER A 492 30.61 -0.59 16.97
C SER A 492 30.15 -1.94 16.41
N VAL A 493 28.90 -2.30 16.63
CA VAL A 493 28.28 -3.53 16.12
C VAL A 493 26.91 -3.21 15.54
N SER A 494 26.72 -3.43 14.27
CA SER A 494 25.46 -3.20 13.58
C SER A 494 25.05 -4.45 12.79
N SER A 495 23.78 -4.64 12.58
CA SER A 495 23.22 -5.78 11.82
C SER A 495 23.53 -5.71 10.32
N VAL A 496 23.80 -4.51 9.77
CA VAL A 496 23.92 -4.27 8.32
C VAL A 496 25.38 -4.16 7.86
N GLY A 497 26.35 -4.10 8.77
CA GLY A 497 27.74 -3.91 8.36
C GLY A 497 28.65 -3.50 9.50
N GLY A 498 29.56 -2.56 9.25
CA GLY A 498 30.45 -1.96 10.26
C GLY A 498 29.70 -1.26 11.39
N GLY A 499 30.37 -0.37 12.08
CA GLY A 499 29.74 0.56 13.01
C GLY A 499 29.19 1.78 12.28
N PHE A 500 28.67 2.71 13.05
CA PHE A 500 28.33 4.05 12.61
C PHE A 500 28.27 5.04 13.78
N ILE A 501 28.42 6.32 13.47
CA ILE A 501 28.09 7.39 14.39
C ILE A 501 26.81 8.07 13.95
N THR A 502 25.94 8.41 14.92
CA THR A 502 24.75 9.21 14.67
C THR A 502 25.06 10.67 14.98
N LYS A 503 25.04 11.50 13.96
CA LYS A 503 25.27 12.94 14.06
C LYS A 503 23.99 13.68 14.34
N GLU A 504 24.04 14.82 15.02
CA GLU A 504 22.92 15.73 15.08
C GLU A 504 22.70 16.33 13.70
N LEU A 505 21.56 15.99 13.06
CA LEU A 505 21.20 16.52 11.74
C LEU A 505 20.80 17.99 11.89
N GLU A 506 21.77 18.88 11.73
CA GLU A 506 21.47 20.25 11.30
C GLU A 506 21.36 20.22 9.77
N TYR A 507 20.18 20.50 9.24
CA TYR A 507 20.05 20.94 7.86
C TYR A 507 20.81 22.26 7.77
N GLU A 508 22.06 22.24 7.35
CA GLU A 508 22.67 23.45 6.84
C GLU A 508 21.93 23.77 5.53
N GLU A 509 21.01 24.71 5.61
CA GLU A 509 20.25 25.22 4.46
C GLU A 509 21.19 25.77 3.39
N PHE A 510 22.44 26.10 3.78
CA PHE A 510 23.50 26.65 2.95
C PHE A 510 24.85 26.00 3.29
N GLY A 511 25.17 24.89 2.60
CA GLY A 511 26.52 24.30 2.69
C GLY A 511 27.55 25.27 2.07
N ASN A 512 28.67 25.46 2.77
CA ASN A 512 29.80 26.28 2.32
C ASN A 512 31.10 25.44 2.27
N ILE A 513 32.22 26.07 1.87
CA ILE A 513 33.52 25.37 1.76
C ILE A 513 33.98 24.84 3.13
N GLU A 514 33.70 25.53 4.24
CA GLU A 514 34.09 25.07 5.57
C GLU A 514 33.28 23.90 6.05
N SER A 515 31.96 23.86 5.75
CA SER A 515 31.12 22.70 6.04
C SER A 515 31.57 21.48 5.22
N LEU A 516 31.92 21.66 3.94
CA LEU A 516 32.48 20.60 3.10
C LEU A 516 33.80 20.07 3.64
N LYS A 517 34.73 20.95 4.04
CA LYS A 517 35.99 20.54 4.66
C LYS A 517 35.75 19.74 5.95
N THR A 518 34.79 20.16 6.76
CA THR A 518 34.42 19.43 7.97
C THR A 518 33.87 18.04 7.64
N GLU A 519 32.99 17.94 6.64
CA GLU A 519 32.44 16.65 6.17
C GLU A 519 33.57 15.71 5.69
N VAL A 520 34.52 16.21 4.88
CA VAL A 520 35.66 15.46 4.39
C VAL A 520 36.56 15.02 5.54
N MET A 521 36.91 15.92 6.48
CA MET A 521 37.75 15.59 7.63
C MET A 521 37.10 14.51 8.52
N VAL A 522 35.81 14.65 8.79
CA VAL A 522 35.09 13.65 9.58
C VAL A 522 35.04 12.32 8.83
N GLY A 523 34.75 12.33 7.53
CA GLY A 523 34.70 11.11 6.73
C GLY A 523 36.03 10.36 6.61
N LEU A 524 37.18 11.06 6.60
CA LEU A 524 38.50 10.44 6.58
C LEU A 524 38.99 9.97 7.95
N ALA A 525 38.40 10.47 9.05
CA ALA A 525 38.88 10.31 10.40
C ALA A 525 38.87 8.85 10.88
N GLY A 526 37.88 8.04 10.46
CA GLY A 526 37.83 6.63 10.81
C GLY A 526 39.07 5.86 10.32
N ARG A 527 39.39 6.01 9.05
CA ARG A 527 40.59 5.41 8.48
C ARG A 527 41.88 5.93 9.12
N CYS A 528 41.95 7.23 9.40
CA CYS A 528 43.11 7.79 10.07
C CYS A 528 43.30 7.24 11.49
N ALA A 529 42.20 7.02 12.23
CA ALA A 529 42.24 6.39 13.54
C ALA A 529 42.75 4.94 13.47
N GLU A 530 42.33 4.15 12.50
CA GLU A 530 42.87 2.80 12.27
C GLU A 530 44.38 2.86 12.00
N GLU A 531 44.85 3.77 11.14
CA GLU A 531 46.25 3.93 10.82
C GLU A 531 47.10 4.30 12.05
N ILE A 532 46.59 5.18 12.91
CA ILE A 532 47.28 5.60 14.15
C ILE A 532 47.35 4.45 15.16
N VAL A 533 46.30 3.67 15.32
CA VAL A 533 46.22 2.64 16.36
C VAL A 533 46.85 1.32 15.92
N PHE A 534 46.63 0.90 14.68
CA PHE A 534 47.04 -0.42 14.20
C PHE A 534 48.23 -0.38 13.23
N GLY A 535 48.63 0.82 12.76
CA GLY A 535 49.69 0.99 11.76
C GLY A 535 49.18 0.86 10.33
N LYS A 536 49.99 1.34 9.38
CA LYS A 536 49.63 1.43 7.94
C LYS A 536 49.27 0.09 7.30
N ASP A 537 49.95 -0.98 7.72
CA ASP A 537 49.79 -2.29 7.11
C ASP A 537 48.54 -3.06 7.61
N ASN A 538 47.91 -2.57 8.66
CA ASN A 538 46.77 -3.22 9.32
C ASN A 538 45.46 -2.44 9.18
N ILE A 539 45.36 -1.55 8.19
CA ILE A 539 44.15 -0.79 7.91
C ILE A 539 43.12 -1.70 7.25
N SER A 540 41.86 -1.60 7.71
CA SER A 540 40.74 -2.38 7.17
C SER A 540 40.19 -1.81 5.85
N PHE A 541 39.44 -2.62 5.12
CA PHE A 541 38.63 -2.16 3.98
C PHE A 541 37.34 -1.41 4.40
N GLY A 542 37.10 -1.23 5.69
CA GLY A 542 35.88 -0.66 6.24
C GLY A 542 35.57 0.77 5.78
N ALA A 543 36.63 1.54 5.44
CA ALA A 543 36.51 2.93 5.01
C ALA A 543 35.99 3.12 3.56
N SER A 544 35.67 2.06 2.81
CA SER A 544 35.25 2.16 1.40
C SER A 544 34.01 3.04 1.18
N ASN A 545 32.99 2.90 2.03
CA ASN A 545 31.77 3.70 1.98
C ASN A 545 32.03 5.17 2.31
N ASP A 546 32.93 5.45 3.26
CA ASP A 546 33.29 6.83 3.61
C ASP A 546 34.01 7.51 2.46
N PHE A 547 34.94 6.82 1.80
CA PHE A 547 35.62 7.33 0.60
C PHE A 547 34.59 7.62 -0.52
N GLN A 548 33.64 6.74 -0.74
CA GLN A 548 32.60 6.96 -1.75
C GLN A 548 31.77 8.21 -1.43
N LYS A 549 31.27 8.35 -0.20
CA LYS A 549 30.50 9.52 0.25
C LYS A 549 31.29 10.81 0.10
N ILE A 550 32.54 10.82 0.53
CA ILE A 550 33.44 11.98 0.40
C ILE A 550 33.66 12.35 -1.07
N THR A 551 33.96 11.35 -1.91
CA THR A 551 34.16 11.57 -3.34
C THR A 551 32.93 12.17 -4.00
N ASP A 552 31.74 11.67 -3.67
CA ASP A 552 30.48 12.22 -4.17
C ASP A 552 30.23 13.64 -3.70
N SER A 553 30.52 13.96 -2.43
CA SER A 553 30.36 15.31 -1.88
C SER A 553 31.31 16.30 -2.50
N VAL A 554 32.59 15.93 -2.64
CA VAL A 554 33.63 16.75 -3.32
C VAL A 554 33.28 16.93 -4.80
N SER A 555 32.88 15.88 -5.49
CA SER A 555 32.45 15.94 -6.91
C SER A 555 31.29 16.89 -7.10
N ARG A 556 30.28 16.81 -6.22
CA ARG A 556 29.15 17.76 -6.25
C ARG A 556 29.59 19.20 -6.01
N ALA A 557 30.50 19.44 -5.09
CA ALA A 557 31.04 20.76 -4.80
C ALA A 557 31.73 21.38 -6.01
N PHE A 558 32.53 20.57 -6.74
CA PHE A 558 33.24 21.02 -7.95
C PHE A 558 32.27 21.24 -9.14
N TYR A 559 31.47 20.22 -9.45
CA TYR A 559 30.75 20.16 -10.71
C TYR A 559 29.32 20.74 -10.65
N LYS A 560 28.72 20.75 -9.48
CA LYS A 560 27.33 21.14 -9.32
C LYS A 560 27.15 22.49 -8.63
N TYR A 561 28.00 22.79 -7.63
CA TYR A 561 27.82 23.97 -6.78
C TYR A 561 28.81 25.10 -7.08
N GLY A 562 29.82 24.84 -7.92
CA GLY A 562 30.80 25.86 -8.30
C GLY A 562 31.60 26.42 -7.11
N LEU A 563 31.78 25.64 -6.04
CA LEU A 563 32.45 26.06 -4.80
C LEU A 563 33.97 26.29 -4.95
N TYR A 564 34.52 25.93 -6.09
CA TYR A 564 35.91 26.17 -6.45
C TYR A 564 35.99 27.04 -7.71
N LYS A 565 37.18 27.51 -8.08
CA LYS A 565 37.43 28.52 -9.12
C LYS A 565 36.76 28.32 -10.49
N ASN A 566 36.27 27.14 -10.79
CA ASN A 566 35.60 26.81 -12.05
C ASN A 566 34.07 26.94 -11.91
N LEU A 567 33.49 27.97 -12.51
CA LEU A 567 32.06 28.23 -12.54
C LEU A 567 31.30 27.39 -13.60
N LEU A 568 31.85 26.25 -14.00
CA LEU A 568 31.23 25.38 -15.01
C LEU A 568 30.34 24.31 -14.35
N PHE A 569 29.08 24.30 -14.75
CA PHE A 569 28.13 23.27 -14.35
C PHE A 569 28.23 22.07 -15.30
N TRP A 570 28.50 20.88 -14.75
CA TRP A 570 28.52 19.62 -15.50
C TRP A 570 27.31 18.77 -15.11
N ASN A 571 26.52 18.37 -16.11
CA ASN A 571 25.35 17.54 -15.89
C ASN A 571 25.78 16.06 -15.71
N LYS A 572 25.17 15.38 -14.74
CA LYS A 572 25.46 13.98 -14.37
C LYS A 572 25.38 12.99 -15.55
N GLY A 573 24.53 13.27 -16.56
CA GLY A 573 24.41 12.45 -17.78
C GLY A 573 25.70 12.38 -18.64
N PHE A 574 26.67 13.26 -18.40
CA PHE A 574 27.97 13.19 -19.09
C PHE A 574 28.97 12.25 -18.40
N LEU A 575 28.77 11.96 -17.10
CA LEU A 575 29.64 11.09 -16.30
C LEU A 575 29.24 9.61 -16.35
N GLU A 576 27.98 9.31 -16.63
CA GLU A 576 27.46 7.92 -16.74
C GLU A 576 27.97 7.18 -17.99
N GLY A 577 28.55 7.90 -18.98
CA GLY A 577 29.14 7.32 -20.18
C GLY A 577 30.65 6.94 -20.06
N TYR A 578 31.33 7.28 -18.96
CA TYR A 578 32.73 6.98 -18.76
C TYR A 578 32.93 6.12 -17.52
N PRO A 579 33.04 4.79 -17.66
CA PRO A 579 33.25 3.87 -16.53
C PRO A 579 34.65 3.96 -15.89
N TYR A 580 35.58 4.72 -16.47
CA TYR A 580 36.96 4.88 -15.99
C TYR A 580 37.37 6.34 -16.04
N GLY A 581 37.32 7.02 -14.88
CA GLY A 581 38.10 8.20 -14.56
C GLY A 581 37.88 9.41 -15.46
N ILE A 582 37.88 10.57 -14.83
CA ILE A 582 38.02 11.88 -15.49
C ILE A 582 39.32 11.88 -16.27
N PRO A 583 39.35 12.22 -17.57
CA PRO A 583 40.62 12.41 -18.25
C PRO A 583 41.40 13.53 -17.55
N ASP A 584 42.64 13.28 -17.21
CA ASP A 584 43.57 14.29 -16.71
C ASP A 584 43.62 15.47 -17.68
N ARG A 585 43.09 16.60 -17.27
CA ARG A 585 43.44 17.93 -17.78
C ARG A 585 43.50 18.96 -16.67
#